data_34925b791fff854ea9e80fb716f24eb4
#
_entry.id   34925b791fff854ea9e80fb716f24eb4
#
_cell.length_a   1.000
_cell.length_b   1.000
_cell.length_c   1.000
_cell.angle_alpha   90.00
_cell.angle_beta   90.00
_cell.angle_gamma   90.00
#
_symmetry.space_group_name_H-M   'P 1'
#
loop_
_entity.id
_entity.type
_entity.pdbx_description
1 polymer ?
#
loop_
_entity_poly.entity_id
_entity_poly.type
_entity_poly.pdbx_seq_one_letter_code
_entity_poly.pdbx_strand_id
1 'polypeptide(L)'
;EEMKGLFPYAWEAVENTQRIADRCHVEIEFGKTKLPHFDVPEGYDSWGYLNKLCTDGMKERYPEDDGTLQKRLEYELGIIKRMGYVDYFLIVWDFINYARENGIPVGPGRGSAAGSIVSYCLHITNIDPIRYSLLFERFLNPERVSMPDIDIDFCYERRQEVIDYVGRKYGKEKVVQIVTFGTLAAKGVIRDVGRVMDLPYSFVDSIAKMIPNELNMTIDKALSMNAELRKLYESDEQVHVLIDMSKRLEGLPRHTSMHAAGVVICPEAADHFVPLSRGSDGSITTQFTMTTLEELGLLKMDFLGLRTLTVIDHAVKMIEHDTGVKLDMEHLDYNDKKVLDSLCTGRTDGVFQLESGGMKSFMKELKPQNLEDIIAGISLYRPGPMDFIPKYIKGKNNHDEITYSCPELEPILSPTYGCIVYQEQVMQIVRDLGGYTMGRSDLVRRAMSKKKQSVMEKERANFVYGNPKEGVPGCVARGIPEKVGLEIYAEMMDFAKYAFNKSHAACYAVVAYQTAYLKYYYPVEFMASLMTSVIDNPGKVAEYILVCRQMGIAILPPDINEGEPGFSVSGKSIRYGLTAIKGV
;
A
#
# COMPACT_ATOMS: atom_id res chain seq x y z
N GLU A 1 -16.36 32.27 -33.38
CA GLU A 1 -17.60 32.69 -34.07
C GLU A 1 -18.77 32.82 -33.06
N GLU A 2 -18.98 31.87 -32.16
CA GLU A 2 -20.03 31.95 -31.12
C GLU A 2 -19.90 33.19 -30.27
N MET A 3 -18.68 33.48 -29.76
CA MET A 3 -18.40 34.67 -28.95
C MET A 3 -18.62 35.97 -29.71
N LYS A 4 -18.30 35.99 -31.01
CA LYS A 4 -18.59 37.17 -31.87
C LYS A 4 -20.09 37.40 -32.03
N GLY A 5 -20.89 36.33 -32.10
CA GLY A 5 -22.34 36.42 -32.10
C GLY A 5 -22.94 36.91 -30.78
N LEU A 6 -22.39 36.48 -29.65
CA LEU A 6 -22.82 36.89 -28.30
C LEU A 6 -22.43 38.35 -27.96
N PHE A 7 -21.27 38.80 -28.45
CA PHE A 7 -20.71 40.13 -28.15
C PHE A 7 -20.43 40.96 -29.43
N PRO A 8 -21.43 41.23 -30.27
CA PRO A 8 -21.24 41.94 -31.51
C PRO A 8 -20.78 43.40 -31.33
N TYR A 9 -20.96 43.96 -30.16
CA TYR A 9 -20.53 45.29 -29.76
C TYR A 9 -19.11 45.37 -29.20
N ALA A 10 -18.44 44.22 -28.99
CA ALA A 10 -17.13 44.13 -28.34
C ALA A 10 -16.13 43.34 -29.20
N TRP A 11 -16.11 43.58 -30.50
CA TRP A 11 -15.23 42.89 -31.46
C TRP A 11 -13.76 42.94 -31.11
N GLU A 12 -13.29 44.11 -30.70
CA GLU A 12 -11.90 44.30 -30.30
C GLU A 12 -11.53 43.43 -29.06
N ALA A 13 -12.44 43.26 -28.11
CA ALA A 13 -12.22 42.37 -26.96
C ALA A 13 -12.10 40.90 -27.39
N VAL A 14 -12.92 40.46 -28.38
CA VAL A 14 -12.83 39.08 -28.90
C VAL A 14 -11.54 38.88 -29.70
N GLU A 15 -11.11 39.86 -30.52
CA GLU A 15 -9.84 39.79 -31.25
C GLU A 15 -8.62 39.84 -30.32
N ASN A 16 -8.69 40.58 -29.21
CA ASN A 16 -7.62 40.61 -28.20
C ASN A 16 -7.36 39.25 -27.56
N THR A 17 -8.33 38.34 -27.49
CA THR A 17 -8.09 36.98 -27.02
C THR A 17 -7.09 36.25 -27.92
N GLN A 18 -7.17 36.42 -29.24
CA GLN A 18 -6.19 35.86 -30.16
C GLN A 18 -4.82 36.53 -30.00
N ARG A 19 -4.79 37.86 -29.93
CA ARG A 19 -3.53 38.61 -29.70
C ARG A 19 -2.83 38.19 -28.39
N ILE A 20 -3.58 37.91 -27.33
CA ILE A 20 -3.03 37.40 -26.09
C ILE A 20 -2.50 35.98 -26.28
N ALA A 21 -3.28 35.10 -26.95
CA ALA A 21 -2.86 33.73 -27.24
C ALA A 21 -1.56 33.69 -28.06
N ASP A 22 -1.43 34.55 -29.04
CA ASP A 22 -0.23 34.66 -29.90
C ASP A 22 1.02 35.12 -29.16
N ARG A 23 0.86 35.73 -27.97
CA ARG A 23 1.95 36.13 -27.05
C ARG A 23 2.32 35.06 -26.07
N CYS A 24 1.51 34.03 -25.92
CA CYS A 24 1.73 32.93 -24.97
C CYS A 24 2.47 31.80 -25.68
N HIS A 25 3.70 31.54 -25.22
CA HIS A 25 4.53 30.43 -25.69
C HIS A 25 4.88 29.56 -24.51
N VAL A 26 3.98 28.64 -24.16
CA VAL A 26 4.15 27.72 -23.03
C VAL A 26 4.45 26.33 -23.55
N GLU A 27 5.58 25.79 -23.16
CA GLU A 27 5.95 24.40 -23.41
C GLU A 27 5.90 23.63 -22.08
N ILE A 28 5.16 22.53 -22.06
CA ILE A 28 5.07 21.64 -20.90
C ILE A 28 5.85 20.37 -21.22
N GLU A 29 6.94 20.14 -20.50
CA GLU A 29 7.74 18.93 -20.66
C GLU A 29 7.10 17.75 -19.92
N PHE A 30 6.76 16.70 -20.67
CA PHE A 30 6.31 15.43 -20.12
C PHE A 30 7.41 14.37 -20.22
N GLY A 31 7.36 13.37 -19.30
CA GLY A 31 8.24 12.21 -19.34
C GLY A 31 9.69 12.46 -18.94
N LYS A 32 10.04 13.67 -18.48
CA LYS A 32 11.33 13.96 -17.88
C LYS A 32 11.23 13.99 -16.36
N THR A 33 11.96 13.12 -15.70
CA THR A 33 12.03 13.08 -14.23
C THR A 33 12.74 14.32 -13.69
N LYS A 34 12.10 15.00 -12.77
CA LYS A 34 12.56 16.21 -12.09
C LYS A 34 12.82 15.91 -10.62
N LEU A 35 14.00 15.33 -10.34
CA LEU A 35 14.39 14.99 -8.98
C LEU A 35 15.10 16.16 -8.30
N PRO A 36 14.83 16.46 -7.03
CA PRO A 36 15.65 17.33 -6.24
C PRO A 36 17.05 16.71 -6.02
N HIS A 37 18.07 17.54 -5.90
CA HIS A 37 19.41 17.13 -5.54
C HIS A 37 19.48 16.92 -4.01
N PHE A 38 20.22 15.89 -3.59
CA PHE A 38 20.53 15.63 -2.19
C PHE A 38 21.91 16.20 -1.84
N ASP A 39 21.96 17.08 -0.84
CA ASP A 39 23.22 17.63 -0.38
C ASP A 39 23.97 16.59 0.46
N VAL A 40 25.08 16.09 -0.09
CA VAL A 40 25.92 15.09 0.57
C VAL A 40 26.99 15.75 1.44
N PRO A 41 27.56 15.03 2.45
CA PRO A 41 28.69 15.51 3.24
C PRO A 41 29.92 15.83 2.39
N GLU A 42 30.74 16.78 2.88
CA GLU A 42 31.98 17.18 2.22
C GLU A 42 32.90 15.97 1.92
N GLY A 43 33.44 15.91 0.72
CA GLY A 43 34.29 14.83 0.25
C GLY A 43 33.58 13.70 -0.49
N TYR A 44 32.25 13.77 -0.64
CA TYR A 44 31.46 12.80 -1.41
C TYR A 44 30.68 13.46 -2.54
N ASP A 45 30.47 12.71 -3.61
CA ASP A 45 29.33 12.93 -4.52
C ASP A 45 28.15 12.03 -4.09
N SER A 46 26.96 12.25 -4.65
CA SER A 46 25.77 11.45 -4.30
C SER A 46 25.99 9.95 -4.48
N TRP A 47 26.68 9.55 -5.55
CA TRP A 47 26.98 8.14 -5.82
C TRP A 47 27.92 7.54 -4.77
N GLY A 48 29.03 8.21 -4.46
CA GLY A 48 29.99 7.77 -3.46
C GLY A 48 29.36 7.66 -2.07
N TYR A 49 28.49 8.62 -1.72
CA TYR A 49 27.80 8.60 -0.43
C TYR A 49 26.77 7.46 -0.34
N LEU A 50 25.98 7.23 -1.39
CA LEU A 50 25.07 6.08 -1.42
C LEU A 50 25.80 4.75 -1.28
N ASN A 51 26.92 4.56 -2.00
CA ASN A 51 27.75 3.36 -1.88
C ASN A 51 28.32 3.18 -0.46
N LYS A 52 28.79 4.26 0.16
CA LYS A 52 29.27 4.23 1.55
C LYS A 52 28.18 3.73 2.50
N LEU A 53 26.99 4.34 2.45
CA LEU A 53 25.87 3.97 3.30
C LEU A 53 25.45 2.49 3.09
N CYS A 54 25.38 2.05 1.84
CA CYS A 54 25.05 0.66 1.52
C CYS A 54 26.13 -0.32 1.99
N THR A 55 27.41 0.04 1.87
CA THR A 55 28.54 -0.81 2.32
C THR A 55 28.54 -0.93 3.85
N ASP A 56 28.26 0.15 4.55
CA ASP A 56 28.16 0.12 6.01
C ASP A 56 26.95 -0.71 6.46
N GLY A 57 25.80 -0.52 5.85
CA GLY A 57 24.60 -1.32 6.12
C GLY A 57 24.76 -2.80 5.73
N MET A 58 25.51 -3.10 4.69
CA MET A 58 25.82 -4.48 4.30
C MET A 58 26.60 -5.24 5.38
N LYS A 59 27.60 -4.59 5.96
CA LYS A 59 28.38 -5.16 7.07
C LYS A 59 27.54 -5.40 8.32
N GLU A 60 26.58 -4.53 8.56
CA GLU A 60 25.66 -4.65 9.70
C GLU A 60 24.63 -5.75 9.48
N ARG A 61 23.99 -5.78 8.28
CA ARG A 61 22.90 -6.71 7.96
C ARG A 61 23.38 -8.13 7.65
N TYR A 62 24.56 -8.25 7.05
CA TYR A 62 25.14 -9.51 6.58
C TYR A 62 26.61 -9.65 6.96
N PRO A 63 26.93 -9.73 8.25
CA PRO A 63 28.31 -9.76 8.74
C PRO A 63 29.10 -11.00 8.26
N GLU A 64 28.40 -12.07 7.86
CA GLU A 64 29.00 -13.35 7.44
C GLU A 64 28.89 -13.57 5.91
N ASP A 65 28.64 -12.51 5.10
CA ASP A 65 28.55 -12.67 3.63
C ASP A 65 29.87 -13.10 3.02
N ASP A 66 29.82 -14.13 2.18
CA ASP A 66 30.95 -14.68 1.43
C ASP A 66 31.27 -13.89 0.13
N GLY A 67 30.63 -12.73 -0.08
CA GLY A 67 30.71 -11.92 -1.28
C GLY A 67 29.62 -12.23 -2.32
N THR A 68 28.74 -13.16 -2.05
CA THR A 68 27.58 -13.46 -2.93
C THR A 68 26.55 -12.36 -2.89
N LEU A 69 26.21 -11.86 -1.71
CA LEU A 69 25.24 -10.79 -1.52
C LEU A 69 25.82 -9.44 -1.93
N GLN A 70 27.13 -9.26 -1.81
CA GLN A 70 27.84 -8.10 -2.33
C GLN A 70 27.59 -7.93 -3.84
N LYS A 71 27.62 -9.01 -4.63
CA LYS A 71 27.32 -8.97 -6.08
C LYS A 71 25.88 -8.54 -6.35
N ARG A 72 24.94 -8.98 -5.52
CA ARG A 72 23.53 -8.56 -5.61
C ARG A 72 23.40 -7.07 -5.31
N LEU A 73 24.08 -6.57 -4.27
CA LEU A 73 24.10 -5.15 -3.92
C LEU A 73 24.65 -4.30 -5.07
N GLU A 74 25.79 -4.70 -5.65
CA GLU A 74 26.42 -4.00 -6.78
C GLU A 74 25.50 -3.98 -8.02
N TYR A 75 24.83 -5.08 -8.30
CA TYR A 75 23.85 -5.17 -9.37
C TYR A 75 22.70 -4.17 -9.20
N GLU A 76 22.08 -4.14 -8.02
CA GLU A 76 20.97 -3.21 -7.73
C GLU A 76 21.44 -1.75 -7.76
N LEU A 77 22.57 -1.42 -7.14
CA LEU A 77 23.17 -0.09 -7.19
C LEU A 77 23.47 0.34 -8.63
N GLY A 78 23.99 -0.56 -9.46
CA GLY A 78 24.23 -0.30 -10.88
C GLY A 78 22.96 0.04 -11.65
N ILE A 79 21.82 -0.59 -11.33
CA ILE A 79 20.53 -0.26 -11.93
C ILE A 79 20.02 1.09 -11.44
N ILE A 80 20.08 1.34 -10.13
CA ILE A 80 19.66 2.63 -9.51
C ILE A 80 20.43 3.79 -10.15
N LYS A 81 21.76 3.63 -10.33
CA LYS A 81 22.60 4.65 -10.98
C LYS A 81 22.21 4.89 -12.44
N ARG A 82 22.06 3.81 -13.23
CA ARG A 82 21.68 3.91 -14.66
C ARG A 82 20.33 4.58 -14.86
N MET A 83 19.39 4.33 -13.95
CA MET A 83 18.04 4.92 -14.01
C MET A 83 17.98 6.33 -13.42
N GLY A 84 19.09 6.85 -12.84
CA GLY A 84 19.17 8.22 -12.32
C GLY A 84 18.47 8.42 -10.95
N TYR A 85 18.32 7.37 -10.14
CA TYR A 85 17.58 7.44 -8.87
C TYR A 85 18.46 7.48 -7.62
N VAL A 86 19.75 7.84 -7.75
CA VAL A 86 20.68 7.93 -6.61
C VAL A 86 20.17 8.94 -5.56
N ASP A 87 19.88 10.16 -5.97
CA ASP A 87 19.35 11.20 -5.05
C ASP A 87 17.99 10.81 -4.46
N TYR A 88 17.14 10.10 -5.22
CA TYR A 88 15.87 9.57 -4.71
C TYR A 88 16.08 8.67 -3.48
N PHE A 89 17.00 7.70 -3.57
CA PHE A 89 17.29 6.80 -2.45
C PHE A 89 17.91 7.54 -1.26
N LEU A 90 18.75 8.53 -1.51
CA LEU A 90 19.33 9.36 -0.46
C LEU A 90 18.28 10.20 0.27
N ILE A 91 17.32 10.78 -0.46
CA ILE A 91 16.21 11.56 0.12
C ILE A 91 15.33 10.66 0.99
N VAL A 92 15.00 9.45 0.50
CA VAL A 92 14.18 8.49 1.26
C VAL A 92 14.94 8.03 2.51
N TRP A 93 16.21 7.68 2.38
CA TRP A 93 17.07 7.32 3.50
C TRP A 93 17.11 8.44 4.56
N ASP A 94 17.25 9.67 4.14
CA ASP A 94 17.42 10.83 5.01
C ASP A 94 16.24 11.04 5.96
N PHE A 95 15.01 11.08 5.44
CA PHE A 95 13.87 11.33 6.31
C PHE A 95 13.48 10.10 7.14
N ILE A 96 13.79 8.88 6.70
CA ILE A 96 13.66 7.67 7.52
C ILE A 96 14.68 7.68 8.65
N ASN A 97 15.94 8.03 8.36
CA ASN A 97 16.99 8.16 9.36
C ASN A 97 16.63 9.22 10.41
N TYR A 98 16.13 10.38 9.96
CA TYR A 98 15.60 11.41 10.87
C TYR A 98 14.51 10.85 11.79
N ALA A 99 13.55 10.11 11.25
CA ALA A 99 12.49 9.50 12.06
C ALA A 99 13.07 8.54 13.12
N ARG A 100 14.01 7.66 12.73
CA ARG A 100 14.66 6.70 13.64
C ARG A 100 15.48 7.38 14.72
N GLU A 101 16.29 8.38 14.38
CA GLU A 101 17.11 9.16 15.34
C GLU A 101 16.24 9.93 16.35
N ASN A 102 15.02 10.30 15.97
CA ASN A 102 14.08 10.99 16.86
C ASN A 102 13.07 10.04 17.52
N GLY A 103 13.27 8.73 17.43
CA GLY A 103 12.41 7.73 18.04
C GLY A 103 10.98 7.75 17.49
N ILE A 104 10.80 8.11 16.22
CA ILE A 104 9.52 8.02 15.52
C ILE A 104 9.43 6.64 14.87
N PRO A 105 8.45 5.79 15.25
CA PRO A 105 8.33 4.46 14.68
C PRO A 105 8.12 4.47 13.16
N VAL A 106 8.90 3.65 12.48
CA VAL A 106 8.84 3.41 11.03
C VAL A 106 8.50 1.94 10.81
N GLY A 107 7.59 1.66 9.88
CA GLY A 107 7.23 0.29 9.52
C GLY A 107 8.36 -0.48 8.84
N PRO A 108 8.27 -1.81 8.77
CA PRO A 108 9.31 -2.65 8.16
C PRO A 108 9.38 -2.51 6.64
N GLY A 109 8.51 -1.75 6.06
CA GLY A 109 8.35 -1.50 4.64
C GLY A 109 6.92 -1.73 4.16
N ARG A 110 6.71 -1.42 2.90
CA ARG A 110 5.43 -1.54 2.22
C ARG A 110 5.64 -1.66 0.70
N GLY A 111 4.68 -2.23 -0.01
CA GLY A 111 4.75 -2.31 -1.46
C GLY A 111 5.87 -3.23 -1.94
N SER A 112 6.57 -2.82 -2.99
CA SER A 112 7.61 -3.63 -3.64
C SER A 112 9.04 -3.29 -3.22
N ALA A 113 9.25 -2.16 -2.53
CA ALA A 113 10.59 -1.70 -2.14
C ALA A 113 11.35 -2.68 -1.24
N ALA A 114 10.64 -3.51 -0.48
CA ALA A 114 11.22 -4.56 0.34
C ALA A 114 11.91 -5.69 -0.46
N GLY A 115 11.73 -5.72 -1.80
CA GLY A 115 12.48 -6.61 -2.69
C GLY A 115 13.93 -6.19 -2.96
N SER A 116 14.35 -5.02 -2.47
CA SER A 116 15.67 -4.44 -2.69
C SER A 116 16.62 -4.66 -1.51
N ILE A 117 17.80 -5.23 -1.77
CA ILE A 117 18.87 -5.31 -0.76
C ILE A 117 19.44 -3.92 -0.45
N VAL A 118 19.42 -2.98 -1.41
CA VAL A 118 19.80 -1.58 -1.18
C VAL A 118 18.86 -0.95 -0.15
N SER A 119 17.56 -1.10 -0.32
CA SER A 119 16.56 -0.59 0.66
C SER A 119 16.76 -1.19 2.06
N TYR A 120 17.13 -2.47 2.14
CA TYR A 120 17.39 -3.16 3.39
C TYR A 120 18.68 -2.69 4.06
N CYS A 121 19.77 -2.55 3.31
CA CYS A 121 21.06 -2.01 3.80
C CYS A 121 20.95 -0.53 4.24
N LEU A 122 20.09 0.25 3.59
CA LEU A 122 19.82 1.64 3.96
C LEU A 122 18.83 1.80 5.14
N HIS A 123 18.37 0.71 5.74
CA HIS A 123 17.31 0.71 6.77
C HIS A 123 16.01 1.37 6.32
N ILE A 124 15.79 1.50 5.01
CA ILE A 124 14.51 1.94 4.44
C ILE A 124 13.44 0.88 4.70
N THR A 125 13.82 -0.40 4.55
CA THR A 125 12.98 -1.55 4.88
C THR A 125 13.65 -2.41 5.94
N ASN A 126 12.85 -3.16 6.70
CA ASN A 126 13.33 -4.05 7.77
C ASN A 126 12.83 -5.49 7.60
N ILE A 127 12.85 -5.97 6.37
CA ILE A 127 12.62 -7.37 5.98
C ILE A 127 13.72 -7.80 5.04
N ASP A 128 14.36 -8.92 5.32
CA ASP A 128 15.46 -9.44 4.53
C ASP A 128 14.97 -9.98 3.16
N PRO A 129 15.30 -9.33 2.04
CA PRO A 129 14.82 -9.75 0.73
C PRO A 129 15.42 -11.08 0.27
N ILE A 130 16.58 -11.47 0.81
CA ILE A 130 17.26 -12.72 0.45
C ILE A 130 16.58 -13.90 1.16
N ARG A 131 16.40 -13.77 2.47
CA ARG A 131 15.73 -14.79 3.29
C ARG A 131 14.34 -15.16 2.79
N TYR A 132 13.57 -14.17 2.33
CA TYR A 132 12.19 -14.36 1.87
C TYR A 132 12.07 -14.43 0.35
N SER A 133 13.19 -14.52 -0.39
CA SER A 133 13.23 -14.64 -1.86
C SER A 133 12.41 -13.55 -2.56
N LEU A 134 12.57 -12.30 -2.12
CA LEU A 134 11.91 -11.15 -2.72
C LEU A 134 12.69 -10.65 -3.94
N LEU A 135 11.98 -10.12 -4.94
CA LEU A 135 12.58 -9.78 -6.24
C LEU A 135 12.71 -8.26 -6.41
N PHE A 136 13.93 -7.82 -6.71
CA PHE A 136 14.25 -6.41 -7.00
C PHE A 136 13.56 -5.89 -8.25
N GLU A 137 13.46 -6.69 -9.30
CA GLU A 137 12.86 -6.29 -10.59
C GLU A 137 11.35 -6.09 -10.51
N ARG A 138 10.71 -6.62 -9.44
CA ARG A 138 9.32 -6.29 -9.14
C ARG A 138 9.19 -4.84 -8.65
N PHE A 139 10.20 -4.31 -7.98
CA PHE A 139 10.28 -2.94 -7.50
C PHE A 139 10.83 -2.00 -8.58
N LEU A 140 12.08 -2.20 -9.01
CA LEU A 140 12.75 -1.37 -10.00
C LEU A 140 13.18 -2.20 -11.20
N ASN A 141 12.63 -1.89 -12.37
CA ASN A 141 12.84 -2.67 -13.57
C ASN A 141 13.44 -1.79 -14.69
N PRO A 142 14.67 -2.05 -15.14
CA PRO A 142 15.30 -1.25 -16.19
C PRO A 142 14.60 -1.36 -17.56
N GLU A 143 13.82 -2.42 -17.78
CA GLU A 143 13.01 -2.58 -19.00
C GLU A 143 11.68 -1.82 -18.94
N ARG A 144 11.41 -1.15 -17.82
CA ARG A 144 10.23 -0.34 -17.58
C ARG A 144 10.63 1.06 -17.14
N VAL A 145 10.37 2.05 -17.96
CA VAL A 145 10.57 3.45 -17.60
C VAL A 145 9.41 3.88 -16.67
N SER A 146 9.65 3.83 -15.36
CA SER A 146 8.74 4.38 -14.33
C SER A 146 9.56 4.77 -13.12
N MET A 147 9.17 5.85 -12.46
CA MET A 147 9.78 6.23 -11.18
C MET A 147 9.58 5.12 -10.14
N PRO A 148 10.57 4.89 -9.26
CA PRO A 148 10.37 4.05 -8.09
C PRO A 148 9.33 4.68 -7.17
N ASP A 149 8.58 3.85 -6.46
CA ASP A 149 7.58 4.27 -5.49
C ASP A 149 7.87 3.55 -4.17
N ILE A 150 8.48 4.28 -3.24
CA ILE A 150 8.80 3.79 -1.90
C ILE A 150 7.79 4.42 -0.93
N ASP A 151 6.72 3.69 -0.67
CA ASP A 151 5.75 4.04 0.35
C ASP A 151 6.29 3.70 1.74
N ILE A 152 6.07 4.59 2.73
CA ILE A 152 6.59 4.40 4.07
C ILE A 152 5.46 4.60 5.08
N ASP A 153 5.33 3.60 5.95
CA ASP A 153 4.42 3.66 7.10
C ASP A 153 5.15 4.27 8.31
N PHE A 154 4.64 5.39 8.81
CA PHE A 154 5.08 6.05 10.05
C PHE A 154 4.05 5.89 11.17
N CYS A 155 4.49 6.09 12.40
CA CYS A 155 3.59 6.31 13.53
C CYS A 155 2.54 7.37 13.16
N TYR A 156 1.26 7.03 13.33
CA TYR A 156 0.14 7.90 12.92
C TYR A 156 0.18 9.28 13.60
N GLU A 157 0.52 9.32 14.87
CA GLU A 157 0.55 10.55 15.68
C GLU A 157 1.75 11.44 15.36
N ARG A 158 2.92 10.85 15.06
CA ARG A 158 4.17 11.59 14.88
C ARG A 158 4.60 11.77 13.43
N ARG A 159 3.84 11.27 12.48
CA ARG A 159 4.08 11.42 11.04
C ARG A 159 4.32 12.87 10.62
N GLN A 160 3.55 13.81 11.18
CA GLN A 160 3.65 15.22 10.83
C GLN A 160 5.04 15.80 11.13
N GLU A 161 5.72 15.34 12.18
CA GLU A 161 7.09 15.76 12.51
C GLU A 161 8.08 15.47 11.38
N VAL A 162 7.89 14.34 10.68
CA VAL A 162 8.75 13.95 9.54
C VAL A 162 8.45 14.82 8.32
N ILE A 163 7.18 15.12 8.04
CA ILE A 163 6.79 16.03 6.95
C ILE A 163 7.36 17.43 7.20
N ASP A 164 7.27 17.90 8.44
CA ASP A 164 7.81 19.20 8.83
C ASP A 164 9.35 19.25 8.70
N TYR A 165 10.04 18.14 9.01
CA TYR A 165 11.47 18.01 8.78
C TYR A 165 11.82 18.14 7.30
N VAL A 166 11.10 17.41 6.43
CA VAL A 166 11.31 17.50 4.98
C VAL A 166 11.09 18.93 4.48
N GLY A 167 10.03 19.59 4.93
CA GLY A 167 9.77 21.00 4.60
C GLY A 167 10.87 21.97 5.08
N ARG A 168 11.49 21.70 6.24
CA ARG A 168 12.62 22.51 6.73
C ARG A 168 13.90 22.24 5.95
N LYS A 169 14.18 20.98 5.64
CA LYS A 169 15.43 20.56 5.00
C LYS A 169 15.50 20.93 3.52
N TYR A 170 14.43 20.63 2.78
CA TYR A 170 14.41 20.82 1.31
C TYR A 170 13.87 22.20 0.88
N GLY A 171 13.28 22.97 1.79
CA GLY A 171 12.70 24.29 1.54
C GLY A 171 11.17 24.23 1.46
N LYS A 172 10.51 25.12 2.22
CA LYS A 172 9.03 25.18 2.27
C LYS A 172 8.41 25.53 0.93
N GLU A 173 9.14 26.24 0.07
CA GLU A 173 8.72 26.60 -1.30
C GLU A 173 8.82 25.43 -2.27
N LYS A 174 9.61 24.39 -1.95
CA LYS A 174 9.84 23.21 -2.78
C LYS A 174 8.99 22.01 -2.35
N VAL A 175 8.47 22.01 -1.12
CA VAL A 175 7.75 20.88 -0.51
C VAL A 175 6.28 21.26 -0.36
N VAL A 176 5.41 20.64 -1.15
CA VAL A 176 4.00 21.01 -1.25
C VAL A 176 3.10 19.79 -1.13
N GLN A 177 1.99 19.93 -0.40
CA GLN A 177 0.96 18.92 -0.28
C GLN A 177 0.24 18.71 -1.61
N ILE A 178 -0.18 17.47 -1.89
CA ILE A 178 -0.92 17.13 -3.10
C ILE A 178 -2.42 17.38 -2.87
N VAL A 179 -3.11 17.96 -3.87
CA VAL A 179 -4.56 18.10 -3.84
C VAL A 179 -5.26 16.78 -4.16
N THR A 180 -6.43 16.59 -3.55
CA THR A 180 -7.41 15.59 -3.99
C THR A 180 -8.74 16.26 -4.28
N PHE A 181 -9.47 15.72 -5.26
CA PHE A 181 -10.81 16.20 -5.59
C PHE A 181 -11.84 15.19 -5.07
N GLY A 182 -12.68 15.64 -4.14
CA GLY A 182 -13.89 14.90 -3.78
C GLY A 182 -14.91 15.04 -4.90
N THR A 183 -15.45 13.91 -5.37
CA THR A 183 -16.48 13.87 -6.42
C THR A 183 -17.87 13.62 -5.84
N LEU A 184 -18.89 13.98 -6.59
CA LEU A 184 -20.26 13.65 -6.29
C LEU A 184 -20.48 12.15 -6.51
N ALA A 185 -20.39 11.36 -5.45
CA ALA A 185 -20.66 9.92 -5.49
C ALA A 185 -22.17 9.64 -5.44
N ALA A 186 -22.58 8.46 -5.95
CA ALA A 186 -23.98 8.07 -6.14
C ALA A 186 -24.94 8.45 -4.99
N LYS A 187 -24.64 8.07 -3.73
CA LYS A 187 -25.47 8.41 -2.57
C LYS A 187 -25.49 9.90 -2.24
N GLY A 188 -24.32 10.54 -2.39
CA GLY A 188 -24.16 11.96 -2.10
C GLY A 188 -24.90 12.84 -3.10
N VAL A 189 -24.74 12.56 -4.39
CA VAL A 189 -25.37 13.34 -5.45
C VAL A 189 -26.90 13.27 -5.41
N ILE A 190 -27.49 12.10 -5.09
CA ILE A 190 -28.94 11.96 -4.93
C ILE A 190 -29.46 12.88 -3.80
N ARG A 191 -28.74 12.93 -2.67
CA ARG A 191 -29.11 13.82 -1.56
C ARG A 191 -28.95 15.30 -1.91
N ASP A 192 -27.89 15.65 -2.62
CA ASP A 192 -27.64 17.03 -3.03
C ASP A 192 -28.67 17.52 -4.07
N VAL A 193 -28.97 16.70 -5.08
CA VAL A 193 -29.99 17.01 -6.08
C VAL A 193 -31.38 17.09 -5.45
N GLY A 194 -31.71 16.12 -4.59
CA GLY A 194 -32.99 16.13 -3.86
C GLY A 194 -33.19 17.39 -3.02
N ARG A 195 -32.13 17.87 -2.36
CA ARG A 195 -32.14 19.12 -1.62
C ARG A 195 -32.39 20.35 -2.53
N VAL A 196 -31.71 20.37 -3.69
CA VAL A 196 -31.87 21.47 -4.67
C VAL A 196 -33.25 21.46 -5.30
N MET A 197 -33.88 20.28 -5.47
CA MET A 197 -35.24 20.11 -5.95
C MET A 197 -36.32 20.35 -4.86
N ASP A 198 -35.90 20.73 -3.65
CA ASP A 198 -36.74 20.94 -2.48
C ASP A 198 -37.61 19.72 -2.09
N LEU A 199 -37.04 18.51 -2.31
CA LEU A 199 -37.69 17.26 -1.94
C LEU A 199 -37.50 16.95 -0.45
N PRO A 200 -38.47 16.30 0.23
CA PRO A 200 -38.34 15.92 1.62
C PRO A 200 -37.12 15.03 1.87
N TYR A 201 -36.29 15.38 2.87
CA TYR A 201 -35.07 14.64 3.18
C TYR A 201 -35.29 13.13 3.38
N SER A 202 -36.37 12.76 4.13
CA SER A 202 -36.68 11.35 4.39
C SER A 202 -37.00 10.57 3.12
N PHE A 203 -37.67 11.18 2.15
CA PHE A 203 -37.92 10.59 0.84
C PHE A 203 -36.64 10.37 0.06
N VAL A 204 -35.80 11.40 -0.08
CA VAL A 204 -34.54 11.33 -0.79
C VAL A 204 -33.55 10.34 -0.13
N ASP A 205 -33.47 10.34 1.20
CA ASP A 205 -32.60 9.45 1.95
C ASP A 205 -33.02 7.98 1.83
N SER A 206 -34.32 7.69 1.72
CA SER A 206 -34.79 6.34 1.45
C SER A 206 -34.30 5.81 0.11
N ILE A 207 -34.29 6.63 -0.93
CA ILE A 207 -33.78 6.30 -2.26
C ILE A 207 -32.25 6.13 -2.22
N ALA A 208 -31.54 7.07 -1.57
CA ALA A 208 -30.10 7.00 -1.43
C ALA A 208 -29.62 5.74 -0.66
N LYS A 209 -30.40 5.25 0.31
CA LYS A 209 -30.13 4.01 1.05
C LYS A 209 -30.29 2.74 0.21
N MET A 210 -31.05 2.78 -0.88
CA MET A 210 -31.18 1.66 -1.81
C MET A 210 -29.93 1.46 -2.67
N ILE A 211 -29.03 2.45 -2.76
CA ILE A 211 -27.73 2.31 -3.43
C ILE A 211 -26.84 1.37 -2.59
N PRO A 212 -26.33 0.24 -3.14
CA PRO A 212 -25.42 -0.65 -2.44
C PRO A 212 -24.14 0.03 -1.93
N ASN A 213 -23.59 -0.48 -0.82
CA ASN A 213 -22.32 -0.01 -0.27
C ASN A 213 -21.15 -0.78 -0.88
N GLU A 214 -20.86 -0.55 -2.16
CA GLU A 214 -19.72 -1.15 -2.84
C GLU A 214 -18.76 -0.08 -3.34
N LEU A 215 -17.49 -0.46 -3.46
CA LEU A 215 -16.47 0.44 -3.99
C LEU A 215 -16.77 0.76 -5.48
N ASN A 216 -16.62 2.03 -5.86
CA ASN A 216 -16.91 2.52 -7.21
C ASN A 216 -18.36 2.23 -7.69
N MET A 217 -19.31 2.29 -6.74
CA MET A 217 -20.73 2.17 -7.05
C MET A 217 -21.20 3.42 -7.82
N THR A 218 -21.81 3.20 -8.98
CA THR A 218 -22.50 4.23 -9.77
C THR A 218 -24.01 4.06 -9.70
N ILE A 219 -24.76 5.11 -10.02
CA ILE A 219 -26.22 5.06 -10.07
C ILE A 219 -26.69 4.01 -11.08
N ASP A 220 -26.09 3.95 -12.28
CA ASP A 220 -26.43 2.94 -13.30
C ASP A 220 -26.17 1.52 -12.81
N LYS A 221 -25.03 1.28 -12.14
CA LYS A 221 -24.72 0.00 -11.54
C LYS A 221 -25.74 -0.36 -10.45
N ALA A 222 -26.11 0.60 -9.61
CA ALA A 222 -27.11 0.39 -8.57
C ALA A 222 -28.47 0.04 -9.15
N LEU A 223 -28.93 0.73 -10.21
CA LEU A 223 -30.15 0.40 -10.92
C LEU A 223 -30.11 -1.01 -11.55
N SER A 224 -28.95 -1.47 -11.99
CA SER A 224 -28.81 -2.83 -12.51
C SER A 224 -28.90 -3.91 -11.43
N MET A 225 -28.41 -3.62 -10.21
CA MET A 225 -28.29 -4.57 -9.09
C MET A 225 -29.53 -4.59 -8.19
N ASN A 226 -30.18 -3.45 -7.98
CA ASN A 226 -31.33 -3.32 -7.08
C ASN A 226 -32.64 -3.20 -7.88
N ALA A 227 -33.42 -4.29 -7.89
CA ALA A 227 -34.69 -4.37 -8.62
C ALA A 227 -35.77 -3.41 -8.06
N GLU A 228 -35.75 -3.14 -6.74
CA GLU A 228 -36.67 -2.23 -6.10
C GLU A 228 -36.41 -0.77 -6.51
N LEU A 229 -35.14 -0.36 -6.50
CA LEU A 229 -34.72 0.95 -6.98
C LEU A 229 -35.07 1.15 -8.45
N ARG A 230 -34.84 0.14 -9.29
CA ARG A 230 -35.22 0.17 -10.71
C ARG A 230 -36.72 0.33 -10.89
N LYS A 231 -37.54 -0.43 -10.15
CA LYS A 231 -38.97 -0.33 -10.22
C LYS A 231 -39.47 1.07 -9.82
N LEU A 232 -38.94 1.66 -8.76
CA LEU A 232 -39.24 3.03 -8.37
C LEU A 232 -38.85 4.04 -9.45
N TYR A 233 -37.67 3.91 -10.04
CA TYR A 233 -37.19 4.73 -11.14
C TYR A 233 -38.12 4.68 -12.37
N GLU A 234 -38.70 3.50 -12.68
CA GLU A 234 -39.59 3.30 -13.82
C GLU A 234 -41.04 3.75 -13.55
N SER A 235 -41.49 3.73 -12.28
CA SER A 235 -42.91 3.94 -11.93
C SER A 235 -43.22 5.27 -11.24
N ASP A 236 -42.22 5.97 -10.70
CA ASP A 236 -42.40 7.24 -9.98
C ASP A 236 -41.66 8.37 -10.70
N GLU A 237 -42.44 9.35 -11.18
CA GLU A 237 -41.91 10.48 -11.96
C GLU A 237 -40.94 11.35 -11.17
N GLN A 238 -41.15 11.54 -9.87
CA GLN A 238 -40.22 12.32 -9.03
C GLN A 238 -38.89 11.59 -8.86
N VAL A 239 -38.95 10.26 -8.65
CA VAL A 239 -37.74 9.42 -8.56
C VAL A 239 -37.02 9.40 -9.90
N HIS A 240 -37.72 9.31 -11.00
CA HIS A 240 -37.17 9.35 -12.35
C HIS A 240 -36.37 10.64 -12.58
N VAL A 241 -36.97 11.80 -12.36
CA VAL A 241 -36.30 13.10 -12.53
C VAL A 241 -35.13 13.25 -11.55
N LEU A 242 -35.27 12.86 -10.30
CA LEU A 242 -34.21 12.91 -9.29
C LEU A 242 -32.99 12.07 -9.72
N ILE A 243 -33.21 10.86 -10.17
CA ILE A 243 -32.15 9.94 -10.60
C ILE A 243 -31.47 10.43 -11.89
N ASP A 244 -32.24 10.90 -12.89
CA ASP A 244 -31.66 11.39 -14.16
C ASP A 244 -30.81 12.65 -13.96
N MET A 245 -31.27 13.58 -13.12
CA MET A 245 -30.46 14.74 -12.77
C MET A 245 -29.23 14.35 -11.96
N SER A 246 -29.34 13.37 -11.07
CA SER A 246 -28.22 12.85 -10.30
C SER A 246 -27.17 12.19 -11.19
N LYS A 247 -27.56 11.40 -12.20
CA LYS A 247 -26.66 10.79 -13.19
C LYS A 247 -25.83 11.83 -13.96
N ARG A 248 -26.45 12.96 -14.29
CA ARG A 248 -25.76 14.05 -15.02
C ARG A 248 -24.67 14.73 -14.19
N LEU A 249 -24.80 14.70 -12.87
CA LEU A 249 -23.86 15.33 -11.92
C LEU A 249 -22.92 14.33 -11.26
N GLU A 250 -23.23 13.03 -11.32
CA GLU A 250 -22.39 11.98 -10.75
C GLU A 250 -20.96 12.03 -11.30
N GLY A 251 -19.97 11.94 -10.42
CA GLY A 251 -18.56 11.98 -10.79
C GLY A 251 -17.96 13.37 -10.97
N LEU A 252 -18.77 14.43 -11.01
CA LEU A 252 -18.23 15.79 -11.10
C LEU A 252 -17.49 16.18 -9.80
N PRO A 253 -16.38 16.95 -9.90
CA PRO A 253 -15.70 17.49 -8.72
C PRO A 253 -16.62 18.35 -7.88
N ARG A 254 -16.60 18.17 -6.56
CA ARG A 254 -17.41 18.91 -5.60
C ARG A 254 -16.59 19.83 -4.71
N HIS A 255 -15.51 19.32 -4.16
CA HIS A 255 -14.62 20.07 -3.27
C HIS A 255 -13.19 19.57 -3.40
N THR A 256 -12.25 20.39 -3.00
CA THR A 256 -10.84 20.05 -2.88
C THR A 256 -10.50 19.68 -1.43
N SER A 257 -9.59 18.74 -1.28
CA SER A 257 -8.98 18.36 0.01
C SER A 257 -7.48 18.13 -0.18
N MET A 258 -6.75 18.03 0.90
CA MET A 258 -5.36 17.59 0.86
C MET A 258 -5.28 16.07 0.76
N HIS A 259 -4.32 15.55 0.01
CA HIS A 259 -4.00 14.12 0.02
C HIS A 259 -3.54 13.69 1.42
N ALA A 260 -4.03 12.55 1.89
CA ALA A 260 -3.79 12.12 3.27
C ALA A 260 -2.30 11.86 3.59
N ALA A 261 -1.48 11.56 2.58
CA ALA A 261 -0.09 11.13 2.76
C ALA A 261 0.89 11.75 1.75
N GLY A 262 0.42 12.13 0.55
CA GLY A 262 1.29 12.52 -0.56
C GLY A 262 1.81 13.96 -0.45
N VAL A 263 3.13 14.08 -0.60
CA VAL A 263 3.86 15.34 -0.66
C VAL A 263 4.74 15.33 -1.90
N VAL A 264 4.83 16.45 -2.59
CA VAL A 264 5.77 16.65 -3.70
C VAL A 264 7.00 17.36 -3.20
N ILE A 265 8.18 16.88 -3.60
CA ILE A 265 9.47 17.56 -3.38
C ILE A 265 10.00 17.97 -4.75
N CYS A 266 10.09 19.27 -4.99
CA CYS A 266 10.56 19.84 -6.25
C CYS A 266 12.05 20.22 -6.19
N PRO A 267 12.77 20.20 -7.34
CA PRO A 267 14.16 20.67 -7.39
C PRO A 267 14.28 22.19 -7.18
N GLU A 268 13.28 22.95 -7.60
CA GLU A 268 13.12 24.39 -7.43
C GLU A 268 11.78 24.70 -6.76
N ALA A 269 11.42 25.99 -6.63
CA ALA A 269 10.11 26.38 -6.09
C ALA A 269 8.96 25.70 -6.89
N ALA A 270 7.98 25.15 -6.17
CA ALA A 270 6.95 24.31 -6.76
C ALA A 270 6.07 25.03 -7.78
N ASP A 271 5.91 26.37 -7.65
CA ASP A 271 5.16 27.21 -8.59
C ASP A 271 5.85 27.38 -9.96
N HIS A 272 7.14 27.00 -10.07
CA HIS A 272 7.80 26.89 -11.38
C HIS A 272 7.29 25.70 -12.20
N PHE A 273 6.70 24.69 -11.56
CA PHE A 273 6.29 23.44 -12.20
C PHE A 273 4.77 23.28 -12.26
N VAL A 274 4.06 23.74 -11.22
CA VAL A 274 2.61 23.50 -11.07
C VAL A 274 1.94 24.70 -10.40
N PRO A 275 0.70 25.03 -10.78
CA PRO A 275 -0.07 26.03 -10.08
C PRO A 275 -0.38 25.57 -8.65
N LEU A 276 -0.34 26.49 -7.72
CA LEU A 276 -0.59 26.26 -6.30
C LEU A 276 -1.93 26.86 -5.87
N SER A 277 -2.52 26.29 -4.83
CA SER A 277 -3.74 26.78 -4.18
C SER A 277 -3.53 26.90 -2.68
N ARG A 278 -4.23 27.86 -2.06
CA ARG A 278 -4.23 28.02 -0.61
C ARG A 278 -5.54 27.53 -0.03
N GLY A 279 -5.46 26.60 0.93
CA GLY A 279 -6.59 26.14 1.69
C GLY A 279 -7.11 27.19 2.67
N SER A 280 -8.32 26.99 3.20
CA SER A 280 -8.92 27.86 4.20
C SER A 280 -8.15 27.92 5.52
N ASP A 281 -7.37 26.89 5.82
CA ASP A 281 -6.46 26.76 6.95
C ASP A 281 -5.06 27.38 6.71
N GLY A 282 -4.85 27.98 5.52
CA GLY A 282 -3.58 28.55 5.10
C GLY A 282 -2.59 27.56 4.49
N SER A 283 -2.91 26.28 4.42
CA SER A 283 -2.08 25.27 3.79
C SER A 283 -1.91 25.52 2.28
N ILE A 284 -0.75 25.17 1.75
CA ILE A 284 -0.48 25.26 0.30
C ILE A 284 -0.55 23.87 -0.30
N THR A 285 -1.34 23.75 -1.36
CA THR A 285 -1.49 22.50 -2.13
C THR A 285 -1.23 22.73 -3.60
N THR A 286 -0.86 21.68 -4.33
CA THR A 286 -0.86 21.69 -5.79
C THR A 286 -2.30 21.83 -6.30
N GLN A 287 -2.50 22.38 -7.51
CA GLN A 287 -3.81 22.33 -8.18
C GLN A 287 -3.96 21.09 -9.07
N PHE A 288 -2.89 20.32 -9.28
CA PHE A 288 -2.91 19.08 -10.04
C PHE A 288 -2.92 17.87 -9.11
N THR A 289 -3.62 16.82 -9.55
CA THR A 289 -3.69 15.53 -8.83
C THR A 289 -2.39 14.76 -8.99
N MET A 290 -2.23 13.74 -8.16
CA MET A 290 -1.07 12.86 -8.12
C MET A 290 -0.67 12.32 -9.51
N THR A 291 -1.63 11.84 -10.31
CA THR A 291 -1.35 11.29 -11.65
C THR A 291 -0.74 12.32 -12.58
N THR A 292 -1.26 13.55 -12.57
CA THR A 292 -0.73 14.64 -13.41
C THR A 292 0.67 15.06 -12.94
N LEU A 293 0.94 15.05 -11.64
CA LEU A 293 2.27 15.37 -11.10
C LEU A 293 3.32 14.32 -11.52
N GLU A 294 2.94 13.04 -11.55
CA GLU A 294 3.79 11.95 -12.05
C GLU A 294 4.08 12.11 -13.56
N GLU A 295 3.07 12.48 -14.38
CA GLU A 295 3.24 12.76 -15.80
C GLU A 295 4.20 13.94 -16.06
N LEU A 296 4.20 14.95 -15.18
CA LEU A 296 5.14 16.07 -15.19
C LEU A 296 6.54 15.70 -14.69
N GLY A 297 6.73 14.46 -14.20
CA GLY A 297 8.01 13.95 -13.72
C GLY A 297 8.41 14.45 -12.32
N LEU A 298 7.48 14.99 -11.54
CA LEU A 298 7.74 15.45 -10.18
C LEU A 298 7.79 14.29 -9.20
N LEU A 299 8.65 14.43 -8.18
CA LEU A 299 8.84 13.44 -7.15
C LEU A 299 7.73 13.49 -6.10
N LYS A 300 6.90 12.45 -6.07
CA LYS A 300 5.93 12.22 -5.02
C LYS A 300 6.53 11.34 -3.93
N MET A 301 6.28 11.70 -2.68
CA MET A 301 6.59 10.91 -1.49
C MET A 301 5.34 10.67 -0.67
N ASP A 302 5.07 9.42 -0.30
CA ASP A 302 3.91 9.06 0.52
C ASP A 302 4.33 8.78 1.97
N PHE A 303 3.95 9.70 2.86
CA PHE A 303 4.14 9.57 4.31
C PHE A 303 2.87 8.98 4.92
N LEU A 304 2.76 7.66 4.92
CA LEU A 304 1.56 6.99 5.40
C LEU A 304 1.54 6.90 6.93
N GLY A 305 0.38 7.11 7.53
CA GLY A 305 0.19 6.93 8.97
C GLY A 305 -0.43 5.57 9.26
N LEU A 306 0.32 4.68 9.91
CA LEU A 306 -0.19 3.37 10.33
C LEU A 306 -0.44 3.37 11.84
N ARG A 307 -1.72 3.32 12.25
CA ARG A 307 -2.11 3.30 13.67
C ARG A 307 -1.49 2.15 14.46
N THR A 308 -1.30 1.00 13.82
CA THR A 308 -0.69 -0.16 14.45
C THR A 308 0.73 0.12 14.94
N LEU A 309 1.51 0.94 14.23
CA LEU A 309 2.84 1.36 14.69
C LEU A 309 2.75 2.20 15.98
N THR A 310 1.74 3.06 16.08
CA THR A 310 1.46 3.82 17.31
C THR A 310 1.08 2.88 18.46
N VAL A 311 0.24 1.87 18.19
CA VAL A 311 -0.14 0.85 19.19
C VAL A 311 1.09 0.09 19.69
N ILE A 312 1.97 -0.34 18.78
CA ILE A 312 3.21 -1.04 19.15
C ILE A 312 4.10 -0.12 20.00
N ASP A 313 4.31 1.12 19.59
CA ASP A 313 5.16 2.09 20.30
C ASP A 313 4.65 2.38 21.72
N HIS A 314 3.36 2.65 21.85
CA HIS A 314 2.75 2.90 23.17
C HIS A 314 2.81 1.66 24.05
N ALA A 315 2.54 0.46 23.52
CA ALA A 315 2.65 -0.78 24.27
C ALA A 315 4.10 -1.01 24.76
N VAL A 316 5.10 -0.83 23.91
CA VAL A 316 6.52 -0.96 24.28
C VAL A 316 6.92 0.04 25.36
N LYS A 317 6.46 1.29 25.28
CA LYS A 317 6.70 2.30 26.31
C LYS A 317 6.03 1.96 27.65
N MET A 318 4.80 1.44 27.64
CA MET A 318 4.13 0.96 28.84
C MET A 318 4.91 -0.21 29.46
N ILE A 319 5.36 -1.17 28.66
CA ILE A 319 6.16 -2.31 29.12
C ILE A 319 7.47 -1.85 29.75
N GLU A 320 8.19 -0.92 29.12
CA GLU A 320 9.43 -0.38 29.68
C GLU A 320 9.17 0.34 31.01
N HIS A 321 8.11 1.14 31.09
CA HIS A 321 7.72 1.85 32.31
C HIS A 321 7.36 0.89 33.44
N ASP A 322 6.56 -0.15 33.16
CA ASP A 322 5.99 -1.00 34.20
C ASP A 322 6.92 -2.13 34.62
N THR A 323 7.77 -2.61 33.70
CA THR A 323 8.64 -3.79 33.92
C THR A 323 10.14 -3.49 33.88
N GLY A 324 10.53 -2.34 33.35
CA GLY A 324 11.93 -1.99 33.07
C GLY A 324 12.52 -2.72 31.86
N VAL A 325 11.74 -3.53 31.14
CA VAL A 325 12.19 -4.31 29.97
C VAL A 325 12.15 -3.45 28.73
N LYS A 326 13.31 -3.27 28.07
CA LYS A 326 13.42 -2.67 26.76
C LYS A 326 13.25 -3.73 25.69
N LEU A 327 12.16 -3.65 24.94
CA LEU A 327 11.89 -4.57 23.84
C LEU A 327 12.48 -4.04 22.53
N ASP A 328 13.21 -4.88 21.84
CA ASP A 328 13.64 -4.64 20.47
C ASP A 328 12.66 -5.32 19.50
N MET A 329 11.73 -4.53 18.95
CA MET A 329 10.69 -5.02 18.05
C MET A 329 11.22 -5.28 16.63
N GLU A 330 12.42 -4.81 16.29
CA GLU A 330 13.02 -5.01 14.97
C GLU A 330 13.75 -6.35 14.84
N HIS A 331 14.21 -6.93 15.98
CA HIS A 331 14.99 -8.16 16.00
C HIS A 331 14.29 -9.30 16.74
N LEU A 332 12.96 -9.41 16.61
CA LEU A 332 12.20 -10.52 17.19
C LEU A 332 12.54 -11.85 16.51
N ASP A 333 12.49 -12.93 17.29
CA ASP A 333 12.50 -14.29 16.72
C ASP A 333 11.11 -14.64 16.15
N TYR A 334 11.02 -14.63 14.83
CA TYR A 334 9.79 -14.97 14.11
C TYR A 334 9.44 -16.47 14.14
N ASN A 335 10.24 -17.30 14.80
CA ASN A 335 10.02 -18.74 14.98
C ASN A 335 9.55 -19.09 16.41
N ASP A 336 9.23 -18.09 17.24
CA ASP A 336 8.70 -18.36 18.58
C ASP A 336 7.39 -19.15 18.48
N LYS A 337 7.50 -20.44 18.85
CA LYS A 337 6.40 -21.39 18.75
C LYS A 337 5.18 -20.97 19.56
N LYS A 338 5.38 -20.34 20.72
CA LYS A 338 4.27 -19.92 21.59
C LYS A 338 3.43 -18.83 20.94
N VAL A 339 4.09 -17.86 20.28
CA VAL A 339 3.41 -16.80 19.52
C VAL A 339 2.67 -17.40 18.32
N LEU A 340 3.31 -18.28 17.56
CA LEU A 340 2.70 -18.94 16.40
C LEU A 340 1.51 -19.83 16.83
N ASP A 341 1.66 -20.63 17.88
CA ASP A 341 0.57 -21.45 18.43
C ASP A 341 -0.63 -20.58 18.90
N SER A 342 -0.37 -19.38 19.42
CA SER A 342 -1.44 -18.46 19.80
C SER A 342 -2.31 -18.03 18.62
N LEU A 343 -1.71 -17.84 17.44
CA LEU A 343 -2.43 -17.53 16.20
C LEU A 343 -3.30 -18.71 15.73
N CYS A 344 -2.85 -19.96 15.97
CA CYS A 344 -3.60 -21.16 15.62
C CYS A 344 -4.93 -21.29 16.39
N THR A 345 -5.09 -20.59 17.50
CA THR A 345 -6.34 -20.58 18.27
C THR A 345 -7.46 -19.78 17.60
N GLY A 346 -7.12 -18.91 16.64
CA GLY A 346 -8.03 -17.95 16.01
C GLY A 346 -8.47 -16.80 16.95
N ARG A 347 -7.89 -16.67 18.14
CA ARG A 347 -8.14 -15.53 19.07
C ARG A 347 -7.25 -14.35 18.69
N THR A 348 -7.39 -13.89 17.46
CA THR A 348 -6.52 -12.89 16.83
C THR A 348 -7.13 -11.48 16.84
N ASP A 349 -8.04 -11.19 17.78
CA ASP A 349 -8.57 -9.84 18.00
C ASP A 349 -7.42 -8.87 18.28
N GLY A 350 -7.40 -7.75 17.59
CA GLY A 350 -6.35 -6.74 17.70
C GLY A 350 -5.02 -7.11 17.02
N VAL A 351 -4.84 -8.34 16.55
CA VAL A 351 -3.66 -8.70 15.76
C VAL A 351 -3.79 -8.14 14.35
N PHE A 352 -2.81 -7.34 13.96
CA PHE A 352 -2.82 -6.65 12.67
C PHE A 352 -3.08 -7.60 11.50
N GLN A 353 -3.99 -7.23 10.59
CA GLN A 353 -4.44 -8.02 9.43
C GLN A 353 -5.16 -9.35 9.74
N LEU A 354 -5.18 -9.83 10.98
CA LEU A 354 -5.67 -11.18 11.32
C LEU A 354 -6.96 -11.17 12.15
N GLU A 355 -7.59 -10.01 12.41
CA GLU A 355 -8.70 -9.92 13.36
C GLU A 355 -10.11 -10.11 12.76
N SER A 356 -10.28 -10.12 11.43
CA SER A 356 -11.60 -10.36 10.84
C SER A 356 -12.13 -11.76 11.12
N GLY A 357 -13.45 -11.94 11.23
CA GLY A 357 -14.06 -13.22 11.58
C GLY A 357 -13.65 -14.37 10.66
N GLY A 358 -13.58 -14.11 9.34
CA GLY A 358 -13.12 -15.12 8.39
C GLY A 358 -11.64 -15.41 8.50
N MET A 359 -10.80 -14.39 8.78
CA MET A 359 -9.36 -14.59 8.99
C MET A 359 -9.09 -15.39 10.28
N LYS A 360 -9.87 -15.17 11.35
CA LYS A 360 -9.81 -15.99 12.57
C LYS A 360 -10.06 -17.47 12.29
N SER A 361 -11.08 -17.77 11.48
CA SER A 361 -11.38 -19.14 11.06
C SER A 361 -10.26 -19.70 10.19
N PHE A 362 -9.75 -18.92 9.25
CA PHE A 362 -8.64 -19.33 8.39
C PHE A 362 -7.35 -19.61 9.18
N MET A 363 -7.00 -18.80 10.20
CA MET A 363 -5.83 -19.07 11.04
C MET A 363 -5.90 -20.41 11.78
N LYS A 364 -7.09 -20.85 12.20
CA LYS A 364 -7.30 -22.19 12.79
C LYS A 364 -7.01 -23.33 11.82
N GLU A 365 -7.30 -23.12 10.55
CA GLU A 365 -7.07 -24.12 9.50
C GLU A 365 -5.62 -24.08 9.01
N LEU A 366 -5.06 -22.88 8.80
CA LEU A 366 -3.71 -22.66 8.32
C LEU A 366 -2.65 -23.17 9.31
N LYS A 367 -2.89 -22.96 10.61
CA LYS A 367 -1.97 -23.33 11.68
C LYS A 367 -0.53 -22.86 11.39
N PRO A 368 -0.28 -21.56 11.36
CA PRO A 368 1.01 -21.02 10.98
C PRO A 368 2.13 -21.54 11.90
N GLN A 369 3.24 -21.98 11.26
CA GLN A 369 4.41 -22.54 11.94
C GLN A 369 5.65 -21.65 11.79
N ASN A 370 5.59 -20.63 10.95
CA ASN A 370 6.64 -19.69 10.65
C ASN A 370 6.06 -18.41 10.03
N LEU A 371 6.92 -17.42 9.80
CA LEU A 371 6.48 -16.15 9.19
C LEU A 371 5.99 -16.34 7.74
N GLU A 372 6.57 -17.29 6.97
CA GLU A 372 6.13 -17.58 5.59
C GLU A 372 4.65 -18.01 5.53
N ASP A 373 4.18 -18.76 6.51
CA ASP A 373 2.76 -19.13 6.60
C ASP A 373 1.86 -17.92 6.83
N ILE A 374 2.32 -16.93 7.63
CA ILE A 374 1.58 -15.69 7.85
C ILE A 374 1.57 -14.85 6.56
N ILE A 375 2.70 -14.78 5.84
CA ILE A 375 2.81 -14.10 4.54
C ILE A 375 1.81 -14.71 3.55
N ALA A 376 1.76 -16.03 3.46
CA ALA A 376 0.81 -16.72 2.61
C ALA A 376 -0.64 -16.49 3.05
N GLY A 377 -0.91 -16.52 4.35
CA GLY A 377 -2.22 -16.27 4.93
C GLY A 377 -2.78 -14.90 4.55
N ILE A 378 -1.99 -13.85 4.72
CA ILE A 378 -2.35 -12.47 4.32
C ILE A 378 -2.60 -12.38 2.81
N SER A 379 -1.84 -13.12 2.01
CA SER A 379 -1.93 -13.10 0.55
C SER A 379 -3.15 -13.84 0.01
N LEU A 380 -3.53 -14.94 0.64
CA LEU A 380 -4.63 -15.82 0.21
C LEU A 380 -6.01 -15.33 0.66
N TYR A 381 -6.11 -14.73 1.85
CA TYR A 381 -7.41 -14.33 2.40
C TYR A 381 -7.91 -13.02 1.80
N ARG A 382 -8.34 -13.07 0.54
CA ARG A 382 -8.91 -11.95 -0.22
C ARG A 382 -9.90 -12.46 -1.26
N PRO A 383 -10.89 -11.66 -1.70
CA PRO A 383 -11.77 -12.04 -2.81
C PRO A 383 -10.99 -12.49 -4.04
N GLY A 384 -11.25 -13.70 -4.52
CA GLY A 384 -10.55 -14.36 -5.61
C GLY A 384 -9.56 -15.42 -5.14
N PRO A 385 -8.43 -15.07 -4.48
CA PRO A 385 -7.47 -16.06 -4.00
C PRO A 385 -8.02 -17.02 -2.92
N MET A 386 -9.06 -16.64 -2.20
CA MET A 386 -9.69 -17.48 -1.18
C MET A 386 -10.15 -18.85 -1.73
N ASP A 387 -10.49 -18.93 -3.01
CA ASP A 387 -10.91 -20.19 -3.65
C ASP A 387 -9.79 -21.24 -3.70
N PHE A 388 -8.52 -20.81 -3.55
CA PHE A 388 -7.35 -21.69 -3.54
C PHE A 388 -6.89 -22.11 -2.14
N ILE A 389 -7.49 -21.56 -1.08
CA ILE A 389 -7.17 -21.94 0.31
C ILE A 389 -7.28 -23.45 0.54
N PRO A 390 -8.34 -24.17 0.07
CA PRO A 390 -8.44 -25.60 0.26
C PRO A 390 -7.27 -26.39 -0.37
N LYS A 391 -6.82 -26.00 -1.58
CA LYS A 391 -5.66 -26.61 -2.25
C LYS A 391 -4.38 -26.35 -1.46
N TYR A 392 -4.18 -25.12 -0.99
CA TYR A 392 -3.02 -24.73 -0.18
C TYR A 392 -2.96 -25.53 1.13
N ILE A 393 -4.06 -25.59 1.89
CA ILE A 393 -4.14 -26.33 3.15
C ILE A 393 -3.91 -27.83 2.93
N LYS A 394 -4.50 -28.41 1.86
CA LYS A 394 -4.28 -29.81 1.52
C LYS A 394 -2.80 -30.10 1.26
N GLY A 395 -2.14 -29.28 0.44
CA GLY A 395 -0.72 -29.43 0.15
C GLY A 395 0.16 -29.24 1.39
N LYS A 396 -0.18 -28.27 2.26
CA LYS A 396 0.52 -28.05 3.52
C LYS A 396 0.46 -29.26 4.45
N ASN A 397 -0.68 -29.95 4.52
CA ASN A 397 -0.87 -31.09 5.42
C ASN A 397 -0.36 -32.40 4.83
N ASN A 398 -0.31 -32.53 3.49
CA ASN A 398 0.02 -33.76 2.77
C ASN A 398 1.06 -33.47 1.67
N HIS A 399 2.31 -33.27 2.06
CA HIS A 399 3.40 -32.92 1.13
C HIS A 399 3.59 -33.96 0.02
N ASP A 400 3.41 -35.25 0.32
CA ASP A 400 3.57 -36.35 -0.63
C ASP A 400 2.50 -36.37 -1.75
N GLU A 401 1.41 -35.64 -1.58
CA GLU A 401 0.34 -35.56 -2.60
C GLU A 401 0.55 -34.36 -3.56
N ILE A 402 1.59 -33.54 -3.36
CA ILE A 402 1.87 -32.42 -4.25
C ILE A 402 2.46 -32.95 -5.54
N THR A 403 1.85 -32.56 -6.65
CA THR A 403 2.34 -32.90 -8.00
C THR A 403 2.66 -31.62 -8.77
N TYR A 404 3.77 -31.65 -9.51
CA TYR A 404 4.19 -30.56 -10.38
C TYR A 404 4.06 -31.00 -11.84
N SER A 405 3.57 -30.12 -12.71
CA SER A 405 3.43 -30.39 -14.15
C SER A 405 4.78 -30.59 -14.84
N CYS A 406 5.86 -30.04 -14.28
CA CYS A 406 7.24 -30.31 -14.68
C CYS A 406 8.17 -30.08 -13.47
N PRO A 407 9.39 -30.70 -13.47
CA PRO A 407 10.33 -30.60 -12.35
C PRO A 407 10.78 -29.16 -12.05
N GLU A 408 10.83 -28.29 -13.06
CA GLU A 408 11.28 -26.92 -12.96
C GLU A 408 10.34 -26.05 -12.12
N LEU A 409 9.09 -26.48 -11.92
CA LEU A 409 8.12 -25.79 -11.05
C LEU A 409 8.37 -26.04 -9.56
N GLU A 410 8.94 -27.17 -9.20
CA GLU A 410 9.13 -27.55 -7.80
C GLU A 410 9.91 -26.50 -6.99
N PRO A 411 11.08 -26.00 -7.43
CA PRO A 411 11.81 -24.99 -6.68
C PRO A 411 11.03 -23.69 -6.47
N ILE A 412 10.10 -23.37 -7.39
CA ILE A 412 9.33 -22.13 -7.36
C ILE A 412 8.09 -22.28 -6.47
N LEU A 413 7.41 -23.41 -6.54
CA LEU A 413 6.10 -23.62 -5.91
C LEU A 413 6.14 -24.45 -4.62
N SER A 414 7.24 -25.13 -4.31
CA SER A 414 7.38 -25.88 -3.06
C SER A 414 7.17 -25.03 -1.80
N PRO A 415 7.62 -23.76 -1.73
CA PRO A 415 7.37 -22.91 -0.56
C PRO A 415 5.88 -22.59 -0.33
N THR A 416 5.04 -22.79 -1.35
CA THR A 416 3.59 -22.56 -1.32
C THR A 416 2.78 -23.81 -1.63
N TYR A 417 3.38 -24.98 -1.37
CA TYR A 417 2.72 -26.30 -1.48
C TYR A 417 2.06 -26.56 -2.84
N GLY A 418 2.77 -26.19 -3.91
CA GLY A 418 2.32 -26.39 -5.28
C GLY A 418 1.28 -25.37 -5.78
N CYS A 419 1.04 -24.29 -5.04
CA CYS A 419 0.12 -23.23 -5.44
C CYS A 419 0.88 -21.99 -5.92
N ILE A 420 0.40 -21.34 -6.98
CA ILE A 420 0.81 -19.96 -7.30
C ILE A 420 0.07 -19.04 -6.34
N VAL A 421 0.81 -18.26 -5.54
CA VAL A 421 0.26 -17.28 -4.57
C VAL A 421 0.76 -15.88 -4.89
N TYR A 422 2.03 -15.77 -5.30
CA TYR A 422 2.74 -14.52 -5.42
C TYR A 422 3.02 -14.11 -6.87
N GLN A 423 3.02 -12.81 -7.11
CA GLN A 423 3.43 -12.22 -8.40
C GLN A 423 4.88 -12.60 -8.75
N GLU A 424 5.72 -12.69 -7.75
CA GLU A 424 7.12 -13.11 -7.85
C GLU A 424 7.24 -14.52 -8.42
N GLN A 425 6.36 -15.44 -8.04
CA GLN A 425 6.33 -16.81 -8.59
C GLN A 425 5.96 -16.81 -10.07
N VAL A 426 4.99 -16.00 -10.49
CA VAL A 426 4.67 -15.84 -11.92
C VAL A 426 5.89 -15.34 -12.71
N MET A 427 6.61 -14.35 -12.16
CA MET A 427 7.84 -13.85 -12.79
C MET A 427 8.94 -14.91 -12.87
N GLN A 428 9.12 -15.71 -11.81
CA GLN A 428 10.09 -16.80 -11.78
C GLN A 428 9.74 -17.91 -12.80
N ILE A 429 8.46 -18.30 -12.89
CA ILE A 429 7.98 -19.27 -13.88
C ILE A 429 8.27 -18.78 -15.30
N VAL A 430 7.94 -17.54 -15.62
CA VAL A 430 8.20 -16.96 -16.95
C VAL A 430 9.69 -16.94 -17.26
N ARG A 431 10.56 -16.58 -16.30
CA ARG A 431 12.01 -16.59 -16.45
C ARG A 431 12.55 -18.02 -16.61
N ASP A 432 12.23 -18.89 -15.66
CA ASP A 432 12.92 -20.19 -15.54
C ASP A 432 12.43 -21.21 -16.55
N LEU A 433 11.15 -21.17 -16.92
CA LEU A 433 10.61 -22.09 -17.92
C LEU A 433 10.66 -21.49 -19.33
N GLY A 434 10.33 -20.22 -19.49
CA GLY A 434 10.31 -19.55 -20.80
C GLY A 434 11.64 -18.98 -21.26
N GLY A 435 12.62 -18.82 -20.34
CA GLY A 435 13.95 -18.26 -20.64
C GLY A 435 13.95 -16.74 -20.81
N TYR A 436 13.03 -16.04 -20.19
CA TYR A 436 12.95 -14.58 -20.21
C TYR A 436 13.96 -13.93 -19.25
N THR A 437 14.30 -12.66 -19.50
CA THR A 437 14.93 -11.84 -18.46
C THR A 437 13.95 -11.60 -17.32
N MET A 438 14.44 -11.31 -16.12
CA MET A 438 13.56 -11.00 -14.98
C MET A 438 12.76 -9.72 -15.23
N GLY A 439 13.37 -8.70 -15.83
CA GLY A 439 12.69 -7.47 -16.19
C GLY A 439 11.51 -7.68 -17.14
N ARG A 440 11.74 -8.46 -18.20
CA ARG A 440 10.66 -8.82 -19.14
C ARG A 440 9.59 -9.69 -18.49
N SER A 441 9.95 -10.57 -17.56
CA SER A 441 8.98 -11.38 -16.81
C SER A 441 8.00 -10.51 -16.02
N ASP A 442 8.43 -9.36 -15.47
CA ASP A 442 7.53 -8.39 -14.83
C ASP A 442 6.55 -7.77 -15.85
N LEU A 443 7.01 -7.46 -17.06
CA LEU A 443 6.13 -6.93 -18.12
C LEU A 443 5.04 -7.94 -18.51
N VAL A 444 5.40 -9.22 -18.66
CA VAL A 444 4.44 -10.30 -18.94
C VAL A 444 3.43 -10.45 -17.82
N ARG A 445 3.89 -10.53 -16.57
CA ARG A 445 3.03 -10.59 -15.38
C ARG A 445 2.04 -9.41 -15.33
N ARG A 446 2.51 -8.18 -15.62
CA ARG A 446 1.66 -6.97 -15.63
C ARG A 446 0.62 -7.00 -16.75
N ALA A 447 0.99 -7.50 -17.94
CA ALA A 447 0.03 -7.66 -19.04
C ALA A 447 -1.10 -8.63 -18.66
N MET A 448 -0.76 -9.75 -18.01
CA MET A 448 -1.73 -10.69 -17.46
C MET A 448 -2.67 -10.03 -16.45
N SER A 449 -2.12 -9.29 -15.47
CA SER A 449 -2.92 -8.62 -14.43
C SER A 449 -3.85 -7.54 -15.01
N LYS A 450 -3.41 -6.83 -16.06
CA LYS A 450 -4.21 -5.78 -16.74
C LYS A 450 -5.12 -6.31 -17.83
N LYS A 451 -5.18 -7.63 -18.08
CA LYS A 451 -6.02 -8.31 -19.08
C LYS A 451 -5.83 -7.74 -20.50
N LYS A 452 -4.62 -7.39 -20.89
CA LYS A 452 -4.31 -6.93 -22.25
C LYS A 452 -4.28 -8.11 -23.23
N GLN A 453 -5.43 -8.48 -23.78
CA GLN A 453 -5.66 -9.71 -24.55
C GLN A 453 -4.64 -9.93 -25.66
N SER A 454 -4.38 -8.93 -26.51
CA SER A 454 -3.45 -9.06 -27.63
C SER A 454 -2.00 -9.32 -27.17
N VAL A 455 -1.59 -8.70 -26.05
CA VAL A 455 -0.26 -8.92 -25.48
C VAL A 455 -0.17 -10.33 -24.88
N MET A 456 -1.22 -10.76 -24.20
CA MET A 456 -1.27 -12.08 -23.55
C MET A 456 -1.20 -13.23 -24.57
N GLU A 457 -1.88 -13.10 -25.71
CA GLU A 457 -1.84 -14.10 -26.79
C GLU A 457 -0.44 -14.17 -27.43
N LYS A 458 0.17 -13.01 -27.68
CA LYS A 458 1.54 -12.94 -28.18
C LYS A 458 2.53 -13.58 -27.20
N GLU A 459 2.42 -13.23 -25.90
CA GLU A 459 3.34 -13.74 -24.89
C GLU A 459 3.11 -15.24 -24.60
N ARG A 460 1.89 -15.76 -24.80
CA ARG A 460 1.65 -17.23 -24.76
C ARG A 460 2.47 -17.96 -25.81
N ALA A 461 2.47 -17.46 -27.04
CA ALA A 461 3.27 -18.03 -28.11
C ALA A 461 4.77 -17.92 -27.82
N ASN A 462 5.24 -16.78 -27.36
CA ASN A 462 6.64 -16.56 -26.99
C ASN A 462 7.07 -17.48 -25.84
N PHE A 463 6.24 -17.62 -24.80
CA PHE A 463 6.53 -18.48 -23.65
C PHE A 463 6.66 -19.95 -24.04
N VAL A 464 5.77 -20.46 -24.87
CA VAL A 464 5.76 -21.87 -25.25
C VAL A 464 6.77 -22.17 -26.36
N TYR A 465 6.72 -21.42 -27.47
CA TYR A 465 7.51 -21.72 -28.68
C TYR A 465 8.78 -20.89 -28.81
N GLY A 466 8.93 -19.84 -28.02
CA GLY A 466 10.04 -18.91 -28.10
C GLY A 466 9.88 -17.81 -29.14
N ASN A 467 10.79 -16.85 -29.07
CA ASN A 467 10.90 -15.75 -30.03
C ASN A 467 12.38 -15.32 -30.14
N PRO A 468 13.14 -15.88 -31.11
CA PRO A 468 14.55 -15.55 -31.27
C PRO A 468 14.83 -14.07 -31.49
N LYS A 469 13.91 -13.33 -32.15
CA LYS A 469 14.06 -11.88 -32.38
C LYS A 469 14.01 -11.07 -31.09
N GLU A 470 13.34 -11.58 -30.09
CA GLU A 470 13.20 -10.96 -28.78
C GLU A 470 14.06 -11.65 -27.70
N GLY A 471 14.93 -12.59 -28.11
CA GLY A 471 15.84 -13.30 -27.21
C GLY A 471 15.16 -14.26 -26.24
N VAL A 472 13.97 -14.76 -26.58
CA VAL A 472 13.19 -15.69 -25.75
C VAL A 472 13.33 -17.10 -26.29
N PRO A 473 13.94 -18.04 -25.57
CA PRO A 473 14.07 -19.44 -25.99
C PRO A 473 12.73 -20.19 -26.09
N GLY A 474 11.85 -19.99 -25.09
CA GLY A 474 10.58 -20.69 -24.94
C GLY A 474 10.71 -22.05 -24.25
N CYS A 475 9.59 -22.55 -23.72
CA CYS A 475 9.51 -23.82 -22.97
C CYS A 475 9.99 -25.01 -23.79
N VAL A 476 9.56 -25.12 -25.05
CA VAL A 476 9.89 -26.27 -25.92
C VAL A 476 11.39 -26.37 -26.14
N ALA A 477 12.08 -25.26 -26.44
CA ALA A 477 13.53 -25.24 -26.60
C ALA A 477 14.29 -25.57 -25.30
N ARG A 478 13.66 -25.44 -24.15
CA ARG A 478 14.20 -25.76 -22.83
C ARG A 478 13.82 -27.18 -22.35
N GLY A 479 13.22 -27.98 -23.22
CA GLY A 479 12.89 -29.38 -22.95
C GLY A 479 11.54 -29.62 -22.26
N ILE A 480 10.72 -28.58 -22.10
CA ILE A 480 9.38 -28.70 -21.53
C ILE A 480 8.39 -29.00 -22.67
N PRO A 481 7.59 -30.08 -22.58
CA PRO A 481 6.60 -30.42 -23.60
C PRO A 481 5.61 -29.29 -23.89
N GLU A 482 5.28 -29.08 -25.16
CA GLU A 482 4.33 -28.05 -25.60
C GLU A 482 3.04 -28.03 -24.78
N LYS A 483 2.41 -29.20 -24.59
CA LYS A 483 1.18 -29.32 -23.81
C LYS A 483 1.34 -28.80 -22.39
N VAL A 484 2.45 -29.16 -21.73
CA VAL A 484 2.76 -28.71 -20.36
C VAL A 484 2.98 -27.19 -20.31
N GLY A 485 3.71 -26.64 -21.28
CA GLY A 485 3.91 -25.19 -21.40
C GLY A 485 2.59 -24.42 -21.56
N LEU A 486 1.67 -24.94 -22.38
CA LEU A 486 0.33 -24.34 -22.56
C LEU A 486 -0.52 -24.41 -21.29
N GLU A 487 -0.51 -25.54 -20.58
CA GLU A 487 -1.22 -25.72 -19.31
C GLU A 487 -0.69 -24.78 -18.23
N ILE A 488 0.62 -24.66 -18.08
CA ILE A 488 1.26 -23.75 -17.11
C ILE A 488 0.91 -22.29 -17.44
N TYR A 489 0.94 -21.90 -18.72
CA TYR A 489 0.57 -20.54 -19.11
C TYR A 489 -0.89 -20.22 -18.79
N ALA A 490 -1.80 -21.17 -19.03
CA ALA A 490 -3.22 -21.04 -18.68
C ALA A 490 -3.40 -20.89 -17.16
N GLU A 491 -2.72 -21.71 -16.36
CA GLU A 491 -2.74 -21.62 -14.90
C GLU A 491 -2.21 -20.25 -14.42
N MET A 492 -1.09 -19.78 -14.96
CA MET A 492 -0.58 -18.43 -14.65
C MET A 492 -1.59 -17.34 -14.98
N MET A 493 -2.28 -17.44 -16.11
CA MET A 493 -3.30 -16.47 -16.53
C MET A 493 -4.46 -16.37 -15.55
N ASP A 494 -4.90 -17.49 -15.00
CA ASP A 494 -5.98 -17.51 -14.00
C ASP A 494 -5.52 -16.89 -12.67
N PHE A 495 -4.30 -17.18 -12.26
CA PHE A 495 -3.73 -16.67 -11.01
C PHE A 495 -3.20 -15.25 -11.07
N ALA A 496 -2.67 -14.81 -12.21
CA ALA A 496 -2.06 -13.47 -12.33
C ALA A 496 -3.02 -12.31 -12.02
N LYS A 497 -4.33 -12.57 -12.12
CA LYS A 497 -5.39 -11.61 -11.73
C LYS A 497 -5.46 -11.39 -10.22
N TYR A 498 -5.03 -12.40 -9.45
CA TYR A 498 -5.21 -12.49 -8.01
C TYR A 498 -3.90 -12.59 -7.23
N ALA A 499 -2.79 -12.91 -7.92
CA ALA A 499 -1.47 -13.04 -7.33
C ALA A 499 -1.07 -11.78 -6.54
N PHE A 500 -0.54 -11.99 -5.34
CA PHE A 500 -0.20 -10.90 -4.43
C PHE A 500 1.29 -10.51 -4.53
N ASN A 501 1.59 -9.28 -4.20
CA ASN A 501 2.97 -8.83 -4.02
C ASN A 501 3.53 -9.44 -2.73
N LYS A 502 4.46 -10.39 -2.85
CA LYS A 502 5.08 -11.07 -1.70
C LYS A 502 5.80 -10.08 -0.78
N SER A 503 6.49 -9.10 -1.36
CA SER A 503 7.21 -8.07 -0.60
C SER A 503 6.30 -7.29 0.34
N HIS A 504 5.12 -6.88 -0.15
CA HIS A 504 4.11 -6.21 0.68
C HIS A 504 3.59 -7.13 1.79
N ALA A 505 3.23 -8.37 1.45
CA ALA A 505 2.74 -9.34 2.42
C ALA A 505 3.78 -9.66 3.50
N ALA A 506 5.06 -9.74 3.13
CA ALA A 506 6.15 -10.00 4.06
C ALA A 506 6.30 -8.87 5.09
N CYS A 507 6.29 -7.62 4.65
CA CYS A 507 6.32 -6.48 5.56
C CYS A 507 5.13 -6.48 6.53
N TYR A 508 3.93 -6.75 6.03
CA TYR A 508 2.72 -6.77 6.85
C TYR A 508 2.65 -7.98 7.78
N ALA A 509 3.23 -9.11 7.39
CA ALA A 509 3.37 -10.27 8.28
C ALA A 509 4.29 -9.98 9.46
N VAL A 510 5.34 -9.17 9.28
CA VAL A 510 6.19 -8.69 10.39
C VAL A 510 5.36 -7.89 11.40
N VAL A 511 4.58 -6.91 10.94
CA VAL A 511 3.72 -6.11 11.83
C VAL A 511 2.66 -6.98 12.52
N ALA A 512 2.06 -7.92 11.78
CA ALA A 512 1.12 -8.89 12.36
C ALA A 512 1.78 -9.73 13.47
N TYR A 513 3.00 -10.21 13.22
CA TYR A 513 3.75 -10.97 14.20
C TYR A 513 4.13 -10.13 15.43
N GLN A 514 4.56 -8.89 15.24
CA GLN A 514 4.87 -7.96 16.33
C GLN A 514 3.67 -7.74 17.25
N THR A 515 2.48 -7.52 16.66
CA THR A 515 1.24 -7.37 17.44
C THR A 515 0.83 -8.67 18.14
N ALA A 516 1.03 -9.83 17.50
CA ALA A 516 0.78 -11.14 18.12
C ALA A 516 1.73 -11.41 19.30
N TYR A 517 3.02 -11.06 19.14
CA TYR A 517 4.04 -11.16 20.18
C TYR A 517 3.67 -10.33 21.41
N LEU A 518 3.33 -9.06 21.22
CA LEU A 518 2.91 -8.18 22.31
C LEU A 518 1.63 -8.70 22.99
N LYS A 519 0.65 -9.13 22.22
CA LYS A 519 -0.59 -9.70 22.76
C LYS A 519 -0.35 -10.95 23.58
N TYR A 520 0.60 -11.79 23.19
CA TYR A 520 0.91 -13.04 23.89
C TYR A 520 1.69 -12.81 25.19
N TYR A 521 2.78 -12.03 25.13
CA TYR A 521 3.68 -11.84 26.27
C TYR A 521 3.30 -10.68 27.19
N TYR A 522 2.64 -9.64 26.62
CA TYR A 522 2.29 -8.39 27.32
C TYR A 522 0.84 -7.99 27.02
N PRO A 523 -0.12 -8.89 27.35
CA PRO A 523 -1.52 -8.70 26.92
C PRO A 523 -2.18 -7.46 27.54
N VAL A 524 -1.80 -7.06 28.76
CA VAL A 524 -2.41 -5.91 29.46
C VAL A 524 -2.00 -4.61 28.77
N GLU A 525 -0.71 -4.42 28.58
CA GLU A 525 -0.12 -3.23 27.94
C GLU A 525 -0.55 -3.12 26.48
N PHE A 526 -0.56 -4.24 25.76
CA PHE A 526 -1.01 -4.27 24.37
C PHE A 526 -2.48 -3.89 24.24
N MET A 527 -3.37 -4.47 25.06
CA MET A 527 -4.80 -4.17 25.00
C MET A 527 -5.12 -2.75 25.46
N ALA A 528 -4.40 -2.21 26.44
CA ALA A 528 -4.52 -0.82 26.87
C ALA A 528 -4.16 0.14 25.71
N SER A 529 -3.04 -0.08 25.05
CA SER A 529 -2.61 0.69 23.90
C SER A 529 -3.60 0.57 22.73
N LEU A 530 -4.07 -0.64 22.43
CA LEU A 530 -5.03 -0.91 21.37
C LEU A 530 -6.35 -0.17 21.60
N MET A 531 -6.93 -0.24 22.80
CA MET A 531 -8.16 0.48 23.16
C MET A 531 -7.98 1.99 23.09
N THR A 532 -6.81 2.51 23.49
CA THR A 532 -6.48 3.93 23.38
C THR A 532 -6.49 4.37 21.91
N SER A 533 -5.97 3.56 21.00
CA SER A 533 -5.93 3.87 19.57
C SER A 533 -7.31 4.00 18.91
N VAL A 534 -8.35 3.46 19.52
CA VAL A 534 -9.75 3.49 19.05
C VAL A 534 -10.68 4.23 20.01
N ILE A 535 -10.14 5.08 20.87
CA ILE A 535 -10.87 5.72 21.98
C ILE A 535 -12.09 6.51 21.49
N ASP A 536 -12.00 7.10 20.30
CA ASP A 536 -13.09 7.84 19.64
C ASP A 536 -14.20 6.95 19.05
N ASN A 537 -14.04 5.61 19.14
CA ASN A 537 -15.01 4.64 18.62
C ASN A 537 -15.56 3.76 19.75
N PRO A 538 -16.65 4.19 20.43
CA PRO A 538 -17.21 3.46 21.56
C PRO A 538 -17.58 2.01 21.24
N GLY A 539 -17.99 1.71 20.00
CA GLY A 539 -18.31 0.36 19.56
C GLY A 539 -17.08 -0.56 19.58
N LYS A 540 -15.95 -0.08 19.05
CA LYS A 540 -14.67 -0.82 19.10
C LYS A 540 -14.12 -0.94 20.51
N VAL A 541 -14.22 0.11 21.31
CA VAL A 541 -13.84 0.06 22.72
C VAL A 541 -14.64 -1.03 23.45
N ALA A 542 -15.96 -1.11 23.27
CA ALA A 542 -16.80 -2.13 23.88
C ALA A 542 -16.44 -3.56 23.41
N GLU A 543 -16.12 -3.73 22.12
CA GLU A 543 -15.65 -5.00 21.55
C GLU A 543 -14.35 -5.45 22.25
N TYR A 544 -13.36 -4.56 22.36
CA TYR A 544 -12.08 -4.91 23.01
C TYR A 544 -12.18 -5.09 24.53
N ILE A 545 -13.10 -4.42 25.21
CA ILE A 545 -13.42 -4.71 26.61
C ILE A 545 -13.91 -6.15 26.77
N LEU A 546 -14.77 -6.62 25.87
CA LEU A 546 -15.22 -8.01 25.87
C LEU A 546 -14.06 -8.99 25.64
N VAL A 547 -13.17 -8.67 24.70
CA VAL A 547 -11.95 -9.46 24.46
C VAL A 547 -11.07 -9.51 25.71
N CYS A 548 -10.84 -8.40 26.40
CA CYS A 548 -10.08 -8.34 27.64
C CYS A 548 -10.69 -9.26 28.70
N ARG A 549 -12.02 -9.24 28.88
CA ARG A 549 -12.71 -10.14 29.82
C ARG A 549 -12.50 -11.61 29.47
N GLN A 550 -12.55 -11.97 28.19
CA GLN A 550 -12.28 -13.34 27.72
C GLN A 550 -10.83 -13.76 27.96
N MET A 551 -9.91 -12.80 27.97
CA MET A 551 -8.50 -13.01 28.31
C MET A 551 -8.21 -13.01 29.83
N GLY A 552 -9.23 -12.77 30.66
CA GLY A 552 -9.08 -12.67 32.12
C GLY A 552 -8.51 -11.33 32.59
N ILE A 553 -8.53 -10.31 31.75
CA ILE A 553 -8.05 -8.96 32.09
C ILE A 553 -9.25 -8.13 32.59
N ALA A 554 -9.18 -7.65 33.82
CA ALA A 554 -10.20 -6.78 34.40
C ALA A 554 -10.07 -5.34 33.85
N ILE A 555 -11.22 -4.72 33.56
CA ILE A 555 -11.29 -3.30 33.24
C ILE A 555 -11.79 -2.56 34.48
N LEU A 556 -10.94 -1.74 35.07
CA LEU A 556 -11.26 -0.92 36.24
C LEU A 556 -12.04 0.33 35.80
N PRO A 557 -12.97 0.83 36.63
CA PRO A 557 -13.72 2.04 36.32
C PRO A 557 -12.78 3.26 36.18
N PRO A 558 -13.21 4.33 35.52
CA PRO A 558 -12.44 5.57 35.46
C PRO A 558 -12.23 6.14 36.86
N ASP A 559 -11.05 6.69 37.12
CA ASP A 559 -10.66 7.30 38.39
C ASP A 559 -9.82 8.55 38.11
N ILE A 560 -10.18 9.68 38.66
CA ILE A 560 -9.52 10.96 38.38
C ILE A 560 -8.11 11.06 38.99
N ASN A 561 -7.83 10.27 40.04
CA ASN A 561 -6.54 10.29 40.72
C ASN A 561 -5.54 9.27 40.15
N GLU A 562 -6.05 8.16 39.60
CA GLU A 562 -5.23 7.07 39.05
C GLU A 562 -5.37 6.94 37.52
N GLY A 563 -6.32 7.66 36.92
CA GLY A 563 -6.63 7.57 35.49
C GLY A 563 -5.75 8.47 34.66
N GLU A 564 -5.44 7.98 33.46
CA GLU A 564 -4.76 8.70 32.40
C GLU A 564 -5.78 9.13 31.32
N PRO A 565 -5.42 10.04 30.40
CA PRO A 565 -6.29 10.35 29.27
C PRO A 565 -6.69 9.10 28.47
N GLY A 566 -5.74 8.25 28.11
CA GLY A 566 -5.96 6.94 27.47
C GLY A 566 -6.18 5.81 28.48
N PHE A 567 -6.41 4.61 27.98
CA PHE A 567 -6.41 3.40 28.79
C PHE A 567 -4.99 3.13 29.30
N SER A 568 -4.85 2.82 30.57
CA SER A 568 -3.55 2.64 31.24
C SER A 568 -3.50 1.32 32.01
N VAL A 569 -2.29 0.85 32.29
CA VAL A 569 -2.05 -0.36 33.07
C VAL A 569 -2.18 -0.06 34.55
N SER A 570 -2.88 -0.93 35.27
CA SER A 570 -2.99 -0.90 36.72
C SER A 570 -2.78 -2.33 37.28
N GLY A 571 -1.53 -2.71 37.52
CA GLY A 571 -1.12 -4.06 37.85
C GLY A 571 -1.43 -5.05 36.72
N LYS A 572 -2.33 -6.00 36.96
CA LYS A 572 -2.79 -6.98 35.95
C LYS A 572 -4.11 -6.57 35.27
N SER A 573 -4.54 -5.34 35.49
CA SER A 573 -5.81 -4.80 35.01
C SER A 573 -5.58 -3.57 34.17
N ILE A 574 -6.60 -3.15 33.43
CA ILE A 574 -6.59 -1.92 32.63
C ILE A 574 -7.51 -0.91 33.29
N ARG A 575 -7.02 0.30 33.53
CA ARG A 575 -7.82 1.44 33.97
C ARG A 575 -8.51 2.08 32.76
N TYR A 576 -9.80 2.39 32.88
CA TYR A 576 -10.57 3.03 31.83
C TYR A 576 -10.06 4.46 31.57
N GLY A 577 -9.80 4.77 30.29
CA GLY A 577 -9.29 6.08 29.87
C GLY A 577 -10.31 7.21 30.09
N LEU A 578 -9.84 8.33 30.64
CA LEU A 578 -10.72 9.45 30.97
C LEU A 578 -11.34 10.08 29.73
N THR A 579 -10.59 10.22 28.63
CA THR A 579 -11.10 10.80 27.39
C THR A 579 -12.06 9.89 26.61
N ALA A 580 -12.19 8.60 27.01
CA ALA A 580 -13.24 7.73 26.49
C ALA A 580 -14.64 8.04 27.06
N ILE A 581 -14.71 8.89 28.08
CA ILE A 581 -15.97 9.32 28.68
C ILE A 581 -16.54 10.48 27.84
N LYS A 582 -17.78 10.35 27.39
CA LYS A 582 -18.41 11.39 26.59
C LYS A 582 -18.52 12.71 27.36
N GLY A 583 -17.89 13.75 26.86
CA GLY A 583 -17.93 15.10 27.43
C GLY A 583 -16.77 15.45 28.35
N VAL A 584 -15.79 14.56 28.47
CA VAL A 584 -14.52 14.80 29.16
C VAL A 584 -13.43 15.15 28.18
#